data_60e4b01ad3cafc5811d5e6566a2f58c1
#
_entry.id   60e4b01ad3cafc5811d5e6566a2f58c1
#
_cell.length_a   1.000
_cell.length_b   1.000
_cell.length_c   1.000
_cell.angle_alpha   90.00
_cell.angle_beta   90.00
_cell.angle_gamma   90.00
#
_symmetry.space_group_name_H-M   'P 1'
#
loop_
_entity.id
_entity.type
_entity.pdbx_description
1 polymer ?
#
loop_
_entity_poly.entity_id
_entity_poly.type
_entity_poly.pdbx_seq_one_letter_code
_entity_poly.pdbx_strand_id
1 'polypeptide(L)'
;VGLAMPTALASGPAADSMLVAGLNEGEIRASAVIAGGCANSFLAYLSHSIRTMYPVIAAIGMAGVFFYAIQITGGLLAVLGIFAWNRWHVSRLEKKEGYASGSGTAAKEQGSAARVLPWKETLKKSAVRALALLFRLACISVPLILAMEWLIRCGALDFWDRIVPEAVSHYFPEQLLTIIAAQLGGLVQSSFVSAGLLDQGLITKPQILLAMLTASAVSNPFRTLRRNLPTALAIFPLPIALTIVIGMQIARLLTTVCGIALVIFWMRCQI
;
A
#
# COMPACT_ATOMS: atom_id res chain seq x y z
N VAL A 1 -2.86 -8.84 -18.29
CA VAL A 1 -2.20 -7.86 -17.40
C VAL A 1 -2.25 -6.46 -18.00
N GLY A 2 -2.02 -6.29 -19.31
CA GLY A 2 -1.95 -4.98 -19.96
C GLY A 2 -3.20 -4.10 -19.80
N LEU A 3 -4.41 -4.69 -19.86
CA LEU A 3 -5.67 -3.95 -19.66
C LEU A 3 -5.99 -3.68 -18.18
N ALA A 4 -5.50 -4.50 -17.26
CA ALA A 4 -5.73 -4.30 -15.83
C ALA A 4 -4.99 -3.08 -15.26
N MET A 5 -3.84 -2.72 -15.84
CA MET A 5 -3.07 -1.56 -15.36
C MET A 5 -3.79 -0.21 -15.54
N PRO A 6 -4.33 0.16 -16.72
CA PRO A 6 -5.09 1.39 -16.86
C PRO A 6 -6.35 1.43 -15.98
N THR A 7 -7.03 0.29 -15.82
CA THR A 7 -8.24 0.22 -14.97
C THR A 7 -7.92 0.41 -13.49
N ALA A 8 -6.69 0.10 -13.04
CA ALA A 8 -6.28 0.30 -11.65
C ALA A 8 -6.25 1.78 -11.23
N LEU A 9 -6.04 2.71 -12.16
CA LEU A 9 -6.12 4.15 -11.90
C LEU A 9 -7.55 4.60 -11.62
N ALA A 10 -8.53 3.97 -12.26
CA ALA A 10 -9.94 4.27 -12.08
C ALA A 10 -10.54 3.46 -10.91
N SER A 11 -10.23 2.16 -10.83
CA SER A 11 -10.72 1.24 -9.81
C SER A 11 -9.76 0.07 -9.58
N GLY A 12 -9.03 0.10 -8.48
CA GLY A 12 -8.16 -1.00 -8.09
C GLY A 12 -8.88 -2.35 -8.01
N PRO A 13 -10.04 -2.46 -7.32
CA PRO A 13 -10.79 -3.72 -7.26
C PRO A 13 -11.25 -4.25 -8.61
N ALA A 14 -11.57 -3.38 -9.57
CA ALA A 14 -11.94 -3.82 -10.92
C ALA A 14 -10.74 -4.43 -11.66
N ALA A 15 -9.58 -3.79 -11.57
CA ALA A 15 -8.34 -4.29 -12.16
C ALA A 15 -7.94 -5.64 -11.55
N ASP A 16 -8.04 -5.78 -10.23
CA ASP A 16 -7.74 -7.02 -9.53
C ASP A 16 -8.71 -8.15 -9.92
N SER A 17 -10.00 -7.83 -10.12
CA SER A 17 -11.00 -8.79 -10.60
C SER A 17 -10.70 -9.29 -12.01
N MET A 18 -10.16 -8.44 -12.89
CA MET A 18 -9.72 -8.85 -14.24
C MET A 18 -8.52 -9.81 -14.17
N LEU A 19 -7.58 -9.58 -13.25
CA LEU A 19 -6.45 -10.50 -13.06
C LEU A 19 -6.92 -11.88 -12.57
N VAL A 20 -7.89 -11.91 -11.66
CA VAL A 20 -8.46 -13.18 -11.15
C VAL A 20 -9.28 -13.90 -12.24
N ALA A 21 -10.02 -13.17 -13.07
CA ALA A 21 -10.73 -13.77 -14.20
C ALA A 21 -9.75 -14.47 -15.16
N GLY A 22 -8.69 -13.79 -15.57
CA GLY A 22 -7.66 -14.39 -16.42
C GLY A 22 -6.90 -15.56 -15.78
N LEU A 23 -6.77 -15.57 -14.43
CA LEU A 23 -6.22 -16.73 -13.71
C LEU A 23 -7.17 -17.93 -13.79
N ASN A 24 -8.46 -17.71 -13.55
CA ASN A 24 -9.47 -18.79 -13.56
C ASN A 24 -9.70 -19.36 -14.97
N GLU A 25 -9.51 -18.55 -16.00
CA GLU A 25 -9.58 -18.95 -17.41
C GLU A 25 -8.30 -19.64 -17.88
N GLY A 26 -7.25 -19.68 -17.05
CA GLY A 26 -5.96 -20.29 -17.38
C GLY A 26 -5.10 -19.44 -18.33
N GLU A 27 -5.52 -18.20 -18.64
CA GLU A 27 -4.81 -17.31 -19.54
C GLU A 27 -3.58 -16.65 -18.89
N ILE A 28 -3.61 -16.49 -17.57
CA ILE A 28 -2.57 -15.80 -16.80
C ILE A 28 -2.05 -16.72 -15.70
N ARG A 29 -0.72 -16.82 -15.58
CA ARG A 29 -0.06 -17.55 -14.49
C ARG A 29 -0.19 -16.83 -13.15
N ALA A 30 -0.25 -17.57 -12.04
CA ALA A 30 -0.34 -17.00 -10.68
C ALA A 30 0.77 -15.98 -10.38
N SER A 31 1.99 -16.21 -10.85
CA SER A 31 3.10 -15.26 -10.69
C SER A 31 2.86 -13.91 -11.39
N ALA A 32 2.24 -13.93 -12.57
CA ALA A 32 1.87 -12.71 -13.29
C ALA A 32 0.69 -11.99 -12.61
N VAL A 33 -0.23 -12.74 -11.99
CA VAL A 33 -1.31 -12.17 -11.17
C VAL A 33 -0.76 -11.47 -9.94
N ILE A 34 0.21 -12.08 -9.25
CA ILE A 34 0.90 -11.47 -8.10
C ILE A 34 1.60 -10.17 -8.53
N ALA A 35 2.38 -10.20 -9.61
CA ALA A 35 3.06 -9.01 -10.11
C ALA A 35 2.08 -7.91 -10.52
N GLY A 36 1.00 -8.26 -11.21
CA GLY A 36 -0.08 -7.34 -11.58
C GLY A 36 -0.80 -6.75 -10.37
N GLY A 37 -1.13 -7.57 -9.37
CA GLY A 37 -1.76 -7.12 -8.13
C GLY A 37 -0.87 -6.18 -7.31
N CYS A 38 0.44 -6.42 -7.27
CA CYS A 38 1.40 -5.48 -6.67
C CYS A 38 1.44 -4.14 -7.42
N ALA A 39 1.46 -4.18 -8.76
CA ALA A 39 1.40 -2.96 -9.58
C ALA A 39 0.09 -2.19 -9.37
N ASN A 40 -1.05 -2.87 -9.36
CA ASN A 40 -2.36 -2.26 -9.10
C ASN A 40 -2.41 -1.64 -7.69
N SER A 41 -1.84 -2.31 -6.68
CA SER A 41 -1.72 -1.77 -5.32
C SER A 41 -0.88 -0.49 -5.27
N PHE A 42 0.19 -0.41 -6.06
CA PHE A 42 1.01 0.79 -6.18
C PHE A 42 0.27 1.91 -6.92
N LEU A 43 -0.42 1.62 -8.03
CA LEU A 43 -1.21 2.60 -8.77
C LEU A 43 -2.36 3.16 -7.93
N ALA A 44 -3.03 2.31 -7.15
CA ALA A 44 -4.05 2.74 -6.19
C ALA A 44 -3.45 3.65 -5.10
N TYR A 45 -2.26 3.32 -4.59
CA TYR A 45 -1.52 4.18 -3.67
C TYR A 45 -1.16 5.53 -4.31
N LEU A 46 -0.65 5.53 -5.55
CA LEU A 46 -0.30 6.74 -6.30
C LEU A 46 -1.51 7.66 -6.49
N SER A 47 -2.64 7.09 -6.93
CA SER A 47 -3.90 7.82 -7.08
C SER A 47 -4.38 8.46 -5.77
N HIS A 48 -4.23 7.75 -4.65
CA HIS A 48 -4.56 8.29 -3.33
C HIS A 48 -3.57 9.38 -2.90
N SER A 49 -2.28 9.18 -3.16
CA SER A 49 -1.21 10.13 -2.83
C SER A 49 -1.41 11.47 -3.52
N ILE A 50 -1.79 11.48 -4.80
CA ILE A 50 -2.07 12.71 -5.55
C ILE A 50 -3.15 13.55 -4.84
N ARG A 51 -4.19 12.93 -4.30
CA ARG A 51 -5.28 13.63 -3.60
C ARG A 51 -4.84 14.22 -2.26
N THR A 52 -3.92 13.54 -1.55
CA THR A 52 -3.46 13.97 -0.22
C THR A 52 -2.20 14.84 -0.29
N MET A 53 -1.50 14.84 -1.41
CA MET A 53 -0.24 15.56 -1.59
C MET A 53 -0.42 17.07 -1.43
N TYR A 54 -1.47 17.65 -2.01
CA TYR A 54 -1.72 19.07 -1.94
C TYR A 54 -1.88 19.59 -0.49
N PRO A 55 -2.81 19.07 0.33
CA PRO A 55 -2.95 19.55 1.69
C PRO A 55 -1.72 19.28 2.56
N VAL A 56 -1.00 18.19 2.34
CA VAL A 56 0.23 17.88 3.10
C VAL A 56 1.35 18.85 2.72
N ILE A 57 1.59 19.10 1.44
CA ILE A 57 2.63 20.06 1.00
C ILE A 57 2.27 21.48 1.42
N ALA A 58 1.00 21.87 1.36
CA ALA A 58 0.55 23.17 1.84
C ALA A 58 0.82 23.35 3.34
N ALA A 59 0.69 22.29 4.15
CA ALA A 59 0.90 22.36 5.59
C ALA A 59 2.39 22.38 5.98
N ILE A 60 3.22 21.50 5.40
CA ILE A 60 4.62 21.29 5.85
C ILE A 60 5.68 21.60 4.78
N GLY A 61 5.26 22.16 3.66
CA GLY A 61 6.18 22.64 2.59
C GLY A 61 7.06 21.53 2.00
N MET A 62 8.37 21.83 1.88
CA MET A 62 9.34 20.92 1.28
C MET A 62 9.49 19.58 2.01
N ALA A 63 9.22 19.51 3.32
CA ALA A 63 9.22 18.23 4.04
C ALA A 63 8.16 17.28 3.47
N GLY A 64 6.99 17.79 3.08
CA GLY A 64 5.95 17.03 2.40
C GLY A 64 6.38 16.54 1.01
N VAL A 65 7.07 17.37 0.24
CA VAL A 65 7.60 16.98 -1.08
C VAL A 65 8.59 15.82 -0.94
N PHE A 66 9.55 15.92 -0.02
CA PHE A 66 10.52 14.84 0.23
C PHE A 66 9.86 13.57 0.75
N PHE A 67 8.86 13.71 1.63
CA PHE A 67 8.10 12.57 2.12
C PHE A 67 7.47 11.78 0.95
N TYR A 68 6.73 12.45 0.07
CA TYR A 68 6.11 11.79 -1.08
C TYR A 68 7.14 11.28 -2.09
N ALA A 69 8.23 12.01 -2.33
CA ALA A 69 9.29 11.57 -3.22
C ALA A 69 9.89 10.23 -2.75
N ILE A 70 10.22 10.10 -1.46
CA ILE A 70 10.73 8.86 -0.87
C ILE A 70 9.71 7.73 -1.02
N GLN A 71 8.46 7.96 -0.67
CA GLN A 71 7.42 6.93 -0.68
C GLN A 71 7.04 6.47 -2.10
N ILE A 72 6.93 7.39 -3.06
CA ILE A 72 6.60 7.07 -4.45
C ILE A 72 7.78 6.38 -5.14
N THR A 73 8.98 6.90 -5.00
CA THR A 73 10.19 6.30 -5.59
C THR A 73 10.40 4.89 -5.04
N GLY A 74 10.27 4.71 -3.74
CA GLY A 74 10.41 3.39 -3.13
C GLY A 74 9.31 2.41 -3.55
N GLY A 75 8.06 2.85 -3.66
CA GLY A 75 6.98 2.03 -4.19
C GLY A 75 7.20 1.62 -5.64
N LEU A 76 7.70 2.53 -6.47
CA LEU A 76 8.06 2.26 -7.86
C LEU A 76 9.19 1.23 -7.95
N LEU A 77 10.28 1.43 -7.20
CA LEU A 77 11.41 0.49 -7.16
C LEU A 77 10.98 -0.90 -6.69
N ALA A 78 10.09 -0.98 -5.69
CA ALA A 78 9.54 -2.24 -5.23
C ALA A 78 8.76 -2.98 -6.34
N VAL A 79 7.91 -2.28 -7.07
CA VAL A 79 7.15 -2.87 -8.19
C VAL A 79 8.09 -3.31 -9.31
N LEU A 80 9.04 -2.48 -9.69
CA LEU A 80 10.04 -2.84 -10.72
C LEU A 80 10.87 -4.06 -10.28
N GLY A 81 11.25 -4.13 -9.01
CA GLY A 81 11.94 -5.29 -8.43
C GLY A 81 11.10 -6.57 -8.51
N ILE A 82 9.80 -6.51 -8.20
CA ILE A 82 8.89 -7.65 -8.31
C ILE A 82 8.74 -8.10 -9.78
N PHE A 83 8.61 -7.17 -10.72
CA PHE A 83 8.56 -7.49 -12.15
C PHE A 83 9.87 -8.13 -12.65
N ALA A 84 11.02 -7.58 -12.26
CA ALA A 84 12.33 -8.12 -12.61
C ALA A 84 12.51 -9.54 -12.05
N TRP A 85 12.15 -9.73 -10.76
CA TRP A 85 12.17 -11.04 -10.10
C TRP A 85 11.26 -12.05 -10.81
N ASN A 86 10.03 -11.67 -11.13
CA ASN A 86 9.07 -12.54 -11.81
C ASN A 86 9.61 -12.95 -13.19
N ARG A 87 10.14 -12.00 -13.97
CA ARG A 87 10.73 -12.27 -15.28
C ARG A 87 11.92 -13.25 -15.18
N TRP A 88 12.80 -13.02 -14.19
CA TRP A 88 13.97 -13.85 -13.98
C TRP A 88 13.62 -15.27 -13.48
N HIS A 89 12.62 -15.37 -12.61
CA HIS A 89 12.15 -16.66 -12.09
C HIS A 89 11.48 -17.49 -13.19
N VAL A 90 10.62 -16.89 -13.98
CA VAL A 90 9.96 -17.53 -15.11
C VAL A 90 11.00 -18.02 -16.15
N SER A 91 11.98 -17.18 -16.50
CA SER A 91 13.01 -17.56 -17.47
C SER A 91 13.93 -18.69 -16.97
N ARG A 92 14.13 -18.81 -15.65
CA ARG A 92 14.86 -19.94 -15.05
C ARG A 92 14.06 -21.25 -15.08
N LEU A 93 12.77 -21.20 -14.86
CA LEU A 93 11.88 -22.36 -14.93
C LEU A 93 11.78 -22.87 -16.36
N GLU A 94 11.64 -21.98 -17.33
CA GLU A 94 11.62 -22.32 -18.76
C GLU A 94 12.94 -23.00 -19.21
N LYS A 95 14.08 -22.55 -18.70
CA LYS A 95 15.39 -23.20 -18.96
C LYS A 95 15.53 -24.57 -18.29
N LYS A 96 14.93 -24.79 -17.11
CA LYS A 96 15.01 -26.06 -16.37
C LYS A 96 14.09 -27.14 -16.95
N GLU A 97 12.94 -26.76 -17.46
CA GLU A 97 11.91 -27.69 -17.94
C GLU A 97 12.08 -28.03 -19.44
N GLY A 98 13.12 -27.51 -20.11
CA GLY A 98 13.42 -27.84 -21.50
C GLY A 98 12.22 -27.64 -22.43
N TYR A 99 11.39 -26.66 -22.14
CA TYR A 99 10.20 -26.36 -22.96
C TYR A 99 10.68 -25.99 -24.37
N ALA A 100 10.66 -27.00 -25.22
CA ALA A 100 10.68 -26.82 -26.65
C ALA A 100 9.62 -25.74 -26.99
N SER A 101 10.11 -24.69 -27.61
CA SER A 101 9.31 -23.65 -28.22
C SER A 101 8.40 -24.35 -29.29
N GLY A 102 7.24 -24.79 -28.84
CA GLY A 102 6.27 -25.51 -29.66
C GLY A 102 4.92 -24.85 -29.47
N SER A 103 4.52 -24.21 -30.49
CA SER A 103 3.18 -23.72 -30.82
C SER A 103 2.66 -22.58 -29.93
N GLY A 104 2.70 -21.40 -30.52
CA GLY A 104 1.63 -20.44 -30.34
C GLY A 104 0.30 -21.15 -30.55
N THR A 105 -0.33 -21.58 -29.46
CA THR A 105 -1.76 -21.78 -29.47
C THR A 105 -2.33 -20.38 -29.63
N ALA A 106 -2.73 -20.13 -30.87
CA ALA A 106 -3.63 -19.06 -31.24
C ALA A 106 -4.64 -18.90 -30.11
N ALA A 107 -4.73 -17.68 -29.60
CA ALA A 107 -5.83 -17.27 -28.76
C ALA A 107 -7.09 -17.78 -29.46
N LYS A 108 -7.68 -18.84 -28.92
CA LYS A 108 -9.05 -19.17 -29.26
C LYS A 108 -9.83 -17.96 -28.81
N GLU A 109 -10.15 -17.12 -29.76
CA GLU A 109 -11.29 -16.23 -29.69
C GLU A 109 -12.54 -17.11 -29.46
N GLN A 110 -12.65 -17.64 -28.26
CA GLN A 110 -13.96 -17.92 -27.73
C GLN A 110 -14.51 -16.57 -27.32
N GLY A 111 -14.98 -15.86 -28.32
CA GLY A 111 -16.05 -14.92 -28.18
C GLY A 111 -17.19 -15.63 -27.45
N SER A 112 -17.06 -15.77 -26.13
CA SER A 112 -18.20 -15.96 -25.27
C SER A 112 -19.02 -14.72 -25.51
N ALA A 113 -19.99 -14.84 -26.41
CA ALA A 113 -21.01 -13.83 -26.66
C ALA A 113 -21.49 -13.43 -25.28
N ALA A 114 -21.03 -12.28 -24.81
CA ALA A 114 -21.43 -11.72 -23.54
C ALA A 114 -22.95 -11.64 -23.64
N ARG A 115 -23.63 -12.59 -23.02
CA ARG A 115 -25.08 -12.59 -22.91
C ARG A 115 -25.39 -11.27 -22.23
N VAL A 116 -25.83 -10.30 -23.03
CA VAL A 116 -26.24 -8.99 -22.56
C VAL A 116 -27.43 -9.24 -21.63
N LEU A 117 -27.13 -9.50 -20.37
CA LEU A 117 -28.17 -9.58 -19.35
C LEU A 117 -28.86 -8.22 -19.30
N PRO A 118 -30.19 -8.18 -19.17
CA PRO A 118 -30.91 -6.93 -19.05
C PRO A 118 -30.30 -6.14 -17.88
N TRP A 119 -30.01 -4.87 -18.14
CA TRP A 119 -29.25 -4.00 -17.25
C TRP A 119 -29.76 -3.99 -15.80
N LYS A 120 -31.09 -4.17 -15.59
CA LYS A 120 -31.72 -4.29 -14.27
C LYS A 120 -31.26 -5.51 -13.48
N GLU A 121 -31.09 -6.66 -14.12
CA GLU A 121 -30.56 -7.87 -13.45
C GLU A 121 -29.08 -7.75 -13.16
N THR A 122 -28.32 -7.14 -14.05
CA THR A 122 -26.90 -6.86 -13.85
C THR A 122 -26.71 -5.89 -12.67
N LEU A 123 -27.53 -4.84 -12.59
CA LEU A 123 -27.52 -3.87 -11.50
C LEU A 123 -27.90 -4.54 -10.16
N LYS A 124 -28.96 -5.36 -10.13
CA LYS A 124 -29.38 -6.09 -8.94
C LYS A 124 -28.29 -7.07 -8.45
N LYS A 125 -27.70 -7.85 -9.36
CA LYS A 125 -26.60 -8.77 -9.03
C LYS A 125 -25.36 -8.02 -8.53
N SER A 126 -25.02 -6.89 -9.17
CA SER A 126 -23.90 -6.05 -8.76
C SER A 126 -24.16 -5.39 -7.40
N ALA A 127 -25.37 -4.90 -7.15
CA ALA A 127 -25.75 -4.33 -5.86
C ALA A 127 -25.70 -5.35 -4.72
N VAL A 128 -26.21 -6.57 -4.93
CA VAL A 128 -26.14 -7.65 -3.94
C VAL A 128 -24.68 -8.03 -3.66
N ARG A 129 -23.84 -8.14 -4.69
CA ARG A 129 -22.41 -8.42 -4.51
C ARG A 129 -21.69 -7.28 -3.77
N ALA A 130 -22.00 -6.04 -4.12
CA ALA A 130 -21.44 -4.85 -3.45
C ALA A 130 -21.86 -4.80 -1.97
N LEU A 131 -23.13 -5.10 -1.66
CA LEU A 131 -23.64 -5.15 -0.30
C LEU A 131 -22.99 -6.28 0.53
N ALA A 132 -22.85 -7.46 -0.06
CA ALA A 132 -22.16 -8.58 0.58
C ALA A 132 -20.69 -8.27 0.87
N LEU A 133 -20.02 -7.57 -0.06
CA LEU A 133 -18.62 -7.13 0.08
C LEU A 133 -18.50 -6.04 1.16
N LEU A 134 -19.41 -5.08 1.19
CA LEU A 134 -19.50 -4.05 2.24
C LEU A 134 -19.74 -4.68 3.62
N PHE A 135 -20.66 -5.63 3.71
CA PHE A 135 -20.94 -6.33 4.97
C PHE A 135 -19.71 -7.13 5.45
N ARG A 136 -19.05 -7.85 4.55
CA ARG A 136 -17.80 -8.57 4.86
C ARG A 136 -16.68 -7.62 5.31
N LEU A 137 -16.51 -6.48 4.62
CA LEU A 137 -15.56 -5.45 5.00
C LEU A 137 -15.89 -4.88 6.39
N ALA A 138 -17.16 -4.58 6.67
CA ALA A 138 -17.61 -4.07 7.97
C ALA A 138 -17.35 -5.09 9.09
N CYS A 139 -17.71 -6.35 8.90
CA CYS A 139 -17.49 -7.41 9.89
C CYS A 139 -16.02 -7.63 10.27
N ILE A 140 -15.07 -7.34 9.36
CA ILE A 140 -13.64 -7.47 9.65
C ILE A 140 -13.08 -6.15 10.17
N SER A 141 -13.48 -5.01 9.56
CA SER A 141 -12.90 -3.71 9.88
C SER A 141 -13.37 -3.17 11.21
N VAL A 142 -14.65 -3.37 11.58
CA VAL A 142 -15.19 -2.82 12.83
C VAL A 142 -14.52 -3.44 14.08
N PRO A 143 -14.43 -4.79 14.22
CA PRO A 143 -13.72 -5.37 15.35
C PRO A 143 -12.25 -4.96 15.42
N LEU A 144 -11.59 -4.83 14.26
CA LEU A 144 -10.19 -4.44 14.22
C LEU A 144 -9.98 -2.98 14.63
N ILE A 145 -10.91 -2.07 14.25
CA ILE A 145 -10.88 -0.67 14.70
C ILE A 145 -11.07 -0.59 16.21
N LEU A 146 -12.05 -1.34 16.74
CA LEU A 146 -12.32 -1.39 18.17
C LEU A 146 -11.14 -1.96 18.96
N ALA A 147 -10.51 -3.03 18.45
CA ALA A 147 -9.32 -3.63 19.05
C ALA A 147 -8.13 -2.64 19.06
N MET A 148 -7.96 -1.88 17.98
CA MET A 148 -6.92 -0.84 17.90
C MET A 148 -7.18 0.31 18.88
N GLU A 149 -8.42 0.79 18.93
CA GLU A 149 -8.82 1.84 19.88
C GLU A 149 -8.62 1.37 21.33
N TRP A 150 -9.00 0.12 21.62
CA TRP A 150 -8.78 -0.50 22.93
C TRP A 150 -7.28 -0.60 23.27
N LEU A 151 -6.45 -1.03 22.29
CA LEU A 151 -5.00 -1.16 22.46
C LEU A 151 -4.36 0.21 22.77
N ILE A 152 -4.79 1.27 22.07
CA ILE A 152 -4.33 2.64 22.33
C ILE A 152 -4.72 3.08 23.75
N ARG A 153 -5.95 2.82 24.17
CA ARG A 153 -6.44 3.15 25.53
C ARG A 153 -5.76 2.34 26.63
N CYS A 154 -5.29 1.13 26.33
CA CYS A 154 -4.49 0.30 27.24
C CYS A 154 -3.03 0.74 27.36
N GLY A 155 -2.64 1.87 26.78
CA GLY A 155 -1.28 2.41 26.92
C GLY A 155 -0.26 1.75 25.96
N ALA A 156 -0.72 1.21 24.83
CA ALA A 156 0.21 0.66 23.84
C ALA A 156 1.19 1.72 23.30
N LEU A 157 0.86 3.00 23.42
CA LEU A 157 1.76 4.10 23.10
C LEU A 157 2.82 4.32 24.19
N ASP A 158 2.50 4.05 25.47
CA ASP A 158 3.45 4.17 26.59
C ASP A 158 4.56 3.11 26.50
N PHE A 159 4.28 1.99 25.79
CA PHE A 159 5.29 0.98 25.49
C PHE A 159 6.36 1.49 24.52
N TRP A 160 6.01 2.48 23.69
CA TRP A 160 6.94 3.11 22.76
C TRP A 160 8.05 3.86 23.47
N ASP A 161 7.75 4.55 24.57
CA ASP A 161 8.73 5.30 25.37
C ASP A 161 9.79 4.40 26.00
N ARG A 162 9.46 3.11 26.18
CA ARG A 162 10.39 2.11 26.73
C ARG A 162 11.28 1.45 25.67
N ILE A 163 10.88 1.53 24.38
CA ILE A 163 11.61 0.87 23.28
C ILE A 163 12.58 1.83 22.60
N VAL A 164 12.33 3.14 22.65
CA VAL A 164 13.20 4.12 21.96
C VAL A 164 14.49 4.26 22.79
N PRO A 165 15.66 3.79 22.26
CA PRO A 165 16.93 3.96 22.96
C PRO A 165 17.25 5.45 23.16
N GLU A 166 17.90 5.80 24.28
CA GLU A 166 18.34 7.19 24.55
C GLU A 166 19.16 7.81 23.42
N ALA A 167 19.93 6.99 22.70
CA ALA A 167 20.68 7.43 21.50
C ALA A 167 19.79 7.95 20.37
N VAL A 168 18.52 7.56 20.34
CA VAL A 168 17.53 7.97 19.34
C VAL A 168 16.71 9.15 19.85
N SER A 169 16.59 9.34 21.17
CA SER A 169 15.80 10.41 21.79
C SER A 169 16.30 11.80 21.40
N HIS A 170 17.61 11.96 21.15
CA HIS A 170 18.19 13.22 20.67
C HIS A 170 17.64 13.63 19.28
N TYR A 171 17.35 12.67 18.39
CA TYR A 171 16.75 12.91 17.07
C TYR A 171 15.23 12.88 17.11
N PHE A 172 14.66 12.35 18.21
CA PHE A 172 13.23 12.13 18.44
C PHE A 172 12.74 12.85 19.70
N PRO A 173 12.60 14.18 19.67
CA PRO A 173 11.98 14.90 20.77
C PRO A 173 10.52 14.44 20.98
N GLU A 174 10.00 14.54 22.20
CA GLU A 174 8.65 14.08 22.59
C GLU A 174 7.54 14.61 21.66
N GLN A 175 7.73 15.81 21.10
CA GLN A 175 6.80 16.43 20.18
C GLN A 175 6.56 15.58 18.91
N LEU A 176 7.53 14.75 18.50
CA LEU A 176 7.38 13.88 17.34
C LEU A 176 6.39 12.73 17.61
N LEU A 177 6.22 12.29 18.86
CA LEU A 177 5.23 11.30 19.25
C LEU A 177 3.81 11.79 18.97
N THR A 178 3.55 13.08 19.15
CA THR A 178 2.25 13.69 18.82
C THR A 178 1.96 13.59 17.31
N ILE A 179 2.97 13.77 16.45
CA ILE A 179 2.84 13.62 15.00
C ILE A 179 2.55 12.15 14.65
N ILE A 180 3.27 11.22 15.30
CA ILE A 180 3.09 9.77 15.06
C ILE A 180 1.67 9.35 15.49
N ALA A 181 1.21 9.78 16.64
CA ALA A 181 -0.14 9.52 17.11
C ALA A 181 -1.22 10.12 16.17
N ALA A 182 -1.04 11.36 15.74
CA ALA A 182 -1.94 12.00 14.78
C ALA A 182 -2.02 11.25 13.43
N GLN A 183 -0.94 10.60 13.00
CA GLN A 183 -0.92 9.85 11.76
C GLN A 183 -1.70 8.53 11.80
N LEU A 184 -1.97 7.97 12.98
CA LEU A 184 -2.91 6.86 13.13
C LEU A 184 -4.33 7.28 12.71
N GLY A 185 -4.70 8.54 12.98
CA GLY A 185 -5.94 9.14 12.47
C GLY A 185 -5.89 9.47 10.97
N GLY A 186 -4.76 9.92 10.46
CA GLY A 186 -4.59 10.20 9.03
C GLY A 186 -3.36 11.05 8.70
N LEU A 187 -2.84 10.87 7.49
CA LEU A 187 -1.65 11.59 7.01
C LEU A 187 -1.86 13.12 6.96
N VAL A 188 -3.04 13.57 6.56
CA VAL A 188 -3.38 14.99 6.49
C VAL A 188 -3.44 15.58 7.90
N GLN A 189 -4.03 14.86 8.86
CA GLN A 189 -4.09 15.31 10.26
C GLN A 189 -2.68 15.47 10.85
N SER A 190 -1.81 14.49 10.65
CA SER A 190 -0.42 14.57 11.12
C SER A 190 0.36 15.73 10.50
N SER A 191 0.08 16.07 9.23
CA SER A 191 0.74 17.22 8.58
C SER A 191 0.31 18.56 9.19
N PHE A 192 -0.97 18.72 9.56
CA PHE A 192 -1.43 19.93 10.26
C PHE A 192 -0.86 20.05 11.67
N VAL A 193 -0.79 18.94 12.43
CA VAL A 193 -0.11 18.91 13.72
C VAL A 193 1.36 19.29 13.57
N SER A 194 2.03 18.75 12.54
CA SER A 194 3.43 19.08 12.25
C SER A 194 3.62 20.56 11.91
N ALA A 195 2.70 21.16 11.15
CA ALA A 195 2.72 22.58 10.81
C ALA A 195 2.59 23.43 12.08
N GLY A 196 1.65 23.13 12.96
CA GLY A 196 1.48 23.85 14.23
C GLY A 196 2.71 23.78 15.14
N LEU A 197 3.38 22.64 15.21
CA LEU A 197 4.62 22.49 15.99
C LEU A 197 5.81 23.23 15.32
N LEU A 198 5.84 23.28 13.98
CA LEU A 198 6.85 24.05 13.25
C LEU A 198 6.68 25.57 13.46
N ASP A 199 5.44 26.06 13.41
CA ASP A 199 5.12 27.48 13.61
C ASP A 199 5.45 27.94 15.04
N GLN A 200 5.37 27.04 16.02
CA GLN A 200 5.79 27.27 17.39
C GLN A 200 7.31 27.18 17.59
N GLY A 201 8.07 26.83 16.56
CA GLY A 201 9.52 26.66 16.65
C GLY A 201 9.97 25.44 17.47
N LEU A 202 9.07 24.52 17.81
CA LEU A 202 9.35 23.35 18.64
C LEU A 202 10.07 22.23 17.87
N ILE A 203 9.94 22.20 16.55
CA ILE A 203 10.55 21.20 15.67
C ILE A 203 11.06 21.83 14.38
N THR A 204 12.01 21.15 13.75
CA THR A 204 12.61 21.56 12.45
C THR A 204 12.02 20.77 11.28
N LYS A 205 12.15 21.26 10.06
CA LYS A 205 11.70 20.57 8.84
C LYS A 205 12.25 19.14 8.68
N PRO A 206 13.56 18.86 8.93
CA PRO A 206 14.07 17.49 8.91
C PRO A 206 13.43 16.59 9.96
N GLN A 207 13.17 17.11 11.17
CA GLN A 207 12.48 16.36 12.21
C GLN A 207 11.04 16.03 11.83
N ILE A 208 10.32 16.93 11.15
CA ILE A 208 8.99 16.63 10.58
C ILE A 208 9.07 15.46 9.63
N LEU A 209 10.02 15.49 8.68
CA LEU A 209 10.18 14.42 7.70
C LEU A 209 10.48 13.09 8.39
N LEU A 210 11.36 13.09 9.38
CA LEU A 210 11.69 11.93 10.21
C LEU A 210 10.44 11.39 10.94
N ALA A 211 9.68 12.27 11.60
CA ALA A 211 8.45 11.89 12.30
C ALA A 211 7.42 11.29 11.35
N MET A 212 7.18 11.89 10.20
CA MET A 212 6.21 11.40 9.22
C MET A 212 6.61 10.06 8.61
N LEU A 213 7.90 9.83 8.34
CA LEU A 213 8.39 8.54 7.87
C LEU A 213 8.22 7.47 8.96
N THR A 214 8.62 7.76 10.20
CA THR A 214 8.46 6.84 11.33
C THR A 214 6.99 6.54 11.60
N ALA A 215 6.15 7.56 11.62
CA ALA A 215 4.71 7.40 11.74
C ALA A 215 4.11 6.54 10.61
N SER A 216 4.65 6.64 9.39
CA SER A 216 4.26 5.78 8.27
C SER A 216 4.72 4.34 8.48
N ALA A 217 5.92 4.10 9.00
CA ALA A 217 6.41 2.77 9.33
C ALA A 217 5.49 2.06 10.34
N VAL A 218 5.05 2.79 11.35
CA VAL A 218 4.14 2.28 12.40
C VAL A 218 2.71 2.13 11.88
N SER A 219 2.16 3.14 11.20
CA SER A 219 0.74 3.17 10.80
C SER A 219 0.41 2.28 9.60
N ASN A 220 1.37 2.06 8.68
CA ASN A 220 1.13 1.29 7.46
C ASN A 220 0.75 -0.17 7.71
N PRO A 221 1.38 -0.95 8.62
CA PRO A 221 0.95 -2.31 8.95
C PRO A 221 -0.51 -2.37 9.41
N PHE A 222 -0.91 -1.48 10.31
CA PHE A 222 -2.28 -1.41 10.83
C PHE A 222 -3.29 -1.07 9.74
N ARG A 223 -2.95 -0.08 8.90
CA ARG A 223 -3.78 0.30 7.75
C ARG A 223 -3.91 -0.83 6.74
N THR A 224 -2.84 -1.59 6.53
CA THR A 224 -2.81 -2.74 5.63
C THR A 224 -3.71 -3.86 6.13
N LEU A 225 -3.62 -4.22 7.40
CA LEU A 225 -4.48 -5.24 8.01
C LEU A 225 -5.95 -4.82 7.98
N ARG A 226 -6.26 -3.57 8.31
CA ARG A 226 -7.64 -3.07 8.41
C ARG A 226 -8.31 -2.88 7.04
N ARG A 227 -7.57 -2.46 6.02
CA ARG A 227 -8.15 -2.04 4.73
C ARG A 227 -7.71 -2.92 3.56
N ASN A 228 -6.41 -3.10 3.39
CA ASN A 228 -5.89 -3.73 2.17
C ASN A 228 -6.08 -5.25 2.20
N LEU A 229 -5.85 -5.90 3.34
CA LEU A 229 -5.98 -7.33 3.46
C LEU A 229 -7.43 -7.82 3.25
N PRO A 230 -8.47 -7.24 3.88
CA PRO A 230 -9.85 -7.63 3.60
C PRO A 230 -10.24 -7.46 2.14
N THR A 231 -9.82 -6.36 1.51
CA THR A 231 -10.11 -6.10 0.08
C THR A 231 -9.45 -7.15 -0.82
N ALA A 232 -8.17 -7.46 -0.55
CA ALA A 232 -7.45 -8.48 -1.32
C ALA A 232 -8.07 -9.87 -1.16
N LEU A 233 -8.45 -10.25 0.08
CA LEU A 233 -9.10 -11.53 0.38
C LEU A 233 -10.50 -11.67 -0.23
N ALA A 234 -11.17 -10.56 -0.49
CA ALA A 234 -12.48 -10.57 -1.16
C ALA A 234 -12.36 -10.90 -2.66
N ILE A 235 -11.20 -10.63 -3.27
CA ILE A 235 -10.98 -10.74 -4.71
C ILE A 235 -10.09 -11.94 -5.04
N PHE A 236 -8.92 -12.04 -4.40
CA PHE A 236 -7.91 -13.07 -4.70
C PHE A 236 -8.06 -14.31 -3.81
N PRO A 237 -7.64 -15.50 -4.28
CA PRO A 237 -7.40 -16.66 -3.43
C PRO A 237 -6.43 -16.33 -2.30
N LEU A 238 -6.63 -16.93 -1.11
CA LEU A 238 -5.86 -16.64 0.10
C LEU A 238 -4.34 -16.58 -0.09
N PRO A 239 -3.66 -17.55 -0.74
CA PRO A 239 -2.21 -17.50 -0.88
C PRO A 239 -1.74 -16.34 -1.75
N ILE A 240 -2.48 -16.00 -2.81
CA ILE A 240 -2.17 -14.87 -3.70
C ILE A 240 -2.40 -13.54 -2.97
N ALA A 241 -3.53 -13.40 -2.28
CA ALA A 241 -3.86 -12.20 -1.49
C ALA A 241 -2.77 -11.90 -0.45
N LEU A 242 -2.38 -12.92 0.33
CA LEU A 242 -1.33 -12.77 1.34
C LEU A 242 0.01 -12.41 0.71
N THR A 243 0.39 -13.02 -0.40
CA THR A 243 1.67 -12.74 -1.08
C THR A 243 1.71 -11.29 -1.58
N ILE A 244 0.63 -10.79 -2.20
CA ILE A 244 0.54 -9.41 -2.67
C ILE A 244 0.61 -8.43 -1.49
N VAL A 245 -0.22 -8.66 -0.46
CA VAL A 245 -0.34 -7.71 0.66
C VAL A 245 0.93 -7.69 1.50
N ILE A 246 1.49 -8.85 1.86
CA ILE A 246 2.71 -8.95 2.66
C ILE A 246 3.91 -8.45 1.85
N GLY A 247 4.05 -8.85 0.59
CA GLY A 247 5.13 -8.40 -0.28
C GLY A 247 5.17 -6.88 -0.42
N MET A 248 4.03 -6.25 -0.70
CA MET A 248 3.92 -4.79 -0.77
C MET A 248 4.17 -4.11 0.58
N GLN A 249 3.77 -4.74 1.69
CA GLN A 249 4.02 -4.20 3.03
C GLN A 249 5.49 -4.24 3.40
N ILE A 250 6.19 -5.34 3.14
CA ILE A 250 7.64 -5.46 3.36
C ILE A 250 8.38 -4.43 2.52
N ALA A 251 8.04 -4.31 1.24
CA ALA A 251 8.65 -3.34 0.35
C ALA A 251 8.50 -1.89 0.85
N ARG A 252 7.29 -1.51 1.29
CA ARG A 252 7.03 -0.19 1.88
C ARG A 252 7.80 0.04 3.17
N LEU A 253 7.86 -0.96 4.05
CA LEU A 253 8.59 -0.87 5.31
C LEU A 253 10.09 -0.66 5.04
N LEU A 254 10.69 -1.46 4.15
CA LEU A 254 12.08 -1.32 3.76
C LEU A 254 12.39 0.07 3.19
N THR A 255 11.55 0.55 2.28
CA THR A 255 11.70 1.90 1.70
C THR A 255 11.63 2.98 2.77
N THR A 256 10.68 2.85 3.70
CA THR A 256 10.51 3.84 4.78
C THR A 256 11.70 3.82 5.72
N VAL A 257 12.21 2.63 6.10
CA VAL A 257 13.41 2.49 6.93
C VAL A 257 14.66 3.07 6.23
N CYS A 258 14.82 2.79 4.93
CA CYS A 258 15.90 3.40 4.15
C CYS A 258 15.76 4.94 4.11
N GLY A 259 14.55 5.45 3.96
CA GLY A 259 14.26 6.89 4.01
C GLY A 259 14.59 7.51 5.37
N ILE A 260 14.25 6.86 6.47
CA ILE A 260 14.60 7.27 7.83
C ILE A 260 16.12 7.33 7.99
N ALA A 261 16.84 6.27 7.59
CA ALA A 261 18.30 6.21 7.66
C ALA A 261 18.96 7.36 6.85
N LEU A 262 18.44 7.64 5.66
CA LEU A 262 18.93 8.72 4.81
C LEU A 262 18.71 10.10 5.44
N VAL A 263 17.56 10.33 6.06
CA VAL A 263 17.25 11.59 6.76
C VAL A 263 18.16 11.76 7.98
N ILE A 264 18.36 10.71 8.79
CA ILE A 264 19.27 10.76 9.95
C ILE A 264 20.70 11.03 9.50
N PHE A 265 21.16 10.36 8.43
CA PHE A 265 22.48 10.61 7.86
C PHE A 265 22.63 12.05 7.39
N TRP A 266 21.63 12.58 6.70
CA TRP A 266 21.63 13.97 6.23
C TRP A 266 21.66 14.96 7.41
N MET A 267 20.89 14.72 8.47
CA MET A 267 20.91 15.55 9.69
C MET A 267 22.29 15.56 10.36
N ARG A 268 22.99 14.40 10.37
CA ARG A 268 24.36 14.31 10.92
C ARG A 268 25.41 15.08 10.13
N CYS A 269 25.25 15.18 8.81
CA CYS A 269 26.17 15.93 7.96
C CYS A 269 25.98 17.45 8.03
N GLN A 270 24.91 17.93 8.65
CA GLN A 270 24.63 19.35 8.82
C GLN A 270 25.08 19.91 10.19
N ILE A 271 25.47 19.04 11.13
CA ILE A 271 26.08 19.37 12.43
C ILE A 271 27.59 19.34 12.29
#